data_5837551ddf36f4d8f6fabbdc39ebc867
#
_entry.id   5837551ddf36f4d8f6fabbdc39ebc867
#
_cell.length_a   1.000
_cell.length_b   1.000
_cell.length_c   1.000
_cell.angle_alpha   90.00
_cell.angle_beta   90.00
_cell.angle_gamma   90.00
#
_symmetry.space_group_name_H-M   'P 1'
#
loop_
_entity.id
_entity.type
_entity.pdbx_description
1 polymer ?
#
loop_
_entity_poly.entity_id
_entity_poly.type
_entity_poly.pdbx_seq_one_letter_code
_entity_poly.pdbx_strand_id
1 'polypeptide(L)'
;MRWVGGAVRDTLIGAEVHDVDCATLHTPDRVIDLCKQAGIRTVPTGIDHGTVTAILEDGTVEVTTLRHDVSTDGRRATVSFAKEWREDAARRDFTINALYAHPETLEISDYFGGLDDLAARTVRFIGDARERIAEDHLRILRYYRFQARFGAELDSVAEDACSDLAATLKGLSRERVADELLRLLALPDPCATVERMLSRAVLPVILPETKRTHVAALRQLIEHEANQKVAPDAIRRLAALLPPSPEVAQDVAARLRLSKAQRARLVSASERRGEDAAKPQALAYALSPNFAVDRLLLLGADSRVLDGWKLPVFPLKGGQIVARGVGAGPEVARILQAIEREWIAEGFPDDNRVAALLDAVLSKP
;
A
#
# COMPACT_ATOMS: atom_id res chain seq x y z
N MET A 1 9.26 27.42 -15.22
CA MET A 1 8.92 26.06 -14.74
C MET A 1 10.06 25.57 -13.84
N ARG A 2 9.76 24.80 -12.80
CA ARG A 2 10.76 24.14 -11.92
C ARG A 2 10.26 22.76 -11.55
N TRP A 3 11.17 21.82 -11.38
CA TRP A 3 10.89 20.56 -10.70
C TRP A 3 10.53 20.84 -9.25
N VAL A 4 9.67 20.00 -8.64
CA VAL A 4 9.20 20.29 -7.28
C VAL A 4 8.89 19.04 -6.45
N GLY A 5 8.97 19.19 -5.14
CA GLY A 5 8.43 18.23 -4.19
C GLY A 5 9.21 16.89 -4.15
N GLY A 6 8.48 15.79 -4.34
CA GLY A 6 9.04 14.44 -4.23
C GLY A 6 10.21 14.18 -5.15
N ALA A 7 10.11 14.61 -6.41
CA ALA A 7 11.18 14.42 -7.39
C ALA A 7 12.49 15.09 -6.95
N VAL A 8 12.42 16.35 -6.49
CA VAL A 8 13.62 17.09 -6.02
C VAL A 8 14.21 16.47 -4.76
N ARG A 9 13.36 16.20 -3.76
CA ARG A 9 13.77 15.56 -2.50
C ARG A 9 14.44 14.21 -2.74
N ASP A 10 13.79 13.32 -3.50
CA ASP A 10 14.28 11.95 -3.70
C ASP A 10 15.58 11.94 -4.51
N THR A 11 15.74 12.83 -5.50
CA THR A 11 17.01 13.05 -6.22
C THR A 11 18.12 13.48 -5.29
N LEU A 12 17.85 14.45 -4.38
CA LEU A 12 18.87 14.97 -3.46
C LEU A 12 19.41 13.92 -2.48
N ILE A 13 18.61 12.92 -2.12
CA ILE A 13 19.03 11.81 -1.26
C ILE A 13 19.48 10.57 -2.03
N GLY A 14 19.55 10.63 -3.37
CA GLY A 14 19.94 9.49 -4.22
C GLY A 14 18.91 8.35 -4.25
N ALA A 15 17.64 8.63 -3.95
CA ALA A 15 16.56 7.65 -4.05
C ALA A 15 15.95 7.63 -5.46
N GLU A 16 15.31 6.53 -5.81
CA GLU A 16 14.60 6.39 -7.09
C GLU A 16 13.40 7.35 -7.16
N VAL A 17 13.28 8.05 -8.28
CA VAL A 17 12.18 8.99 -8.55
C VAL A 17 11.15 8.28 -9.41
N HIS A 18 9.92 8.18 -8.92
CA HIS A 18 8.82 7.51 -9.63
C HIS A 18 7.89 8.52 -10.32
N ASP A 19 7.57 9.61 -9.62
CA ASP A 19 6.65 10.63 -10.12
C ASP A 19 7.40 11.96 -10.28
N VAL A 20 7.24 12.58 -11.44
CA VAL A 20 7.92 13.84 -11.77
C VAL A 20 6.90 14.96 -11.80
N ASP A 21 6.97 15.83 -10.79
CA ASP A 21 6.13 17.01 -10.65
C ASP A 21 6.88 18.28 -11.04
N CYS A 22 6.21 19.13 -11.80
CA CYS A 22 6.66 20.48 -12.14
C CYS A 22 5.69 21.52 -11.61
N ALA A 23 6.23 22.65 -11.22
CA ALA A 23 5.48 23.85 -10.91
C ALA A 23 5.77 24.96 -11.93
N THR A 24 4.76 25.79 -12.24
CA THR A 24 4.87 26.86 -13.23
C THR A 24 4.03 28.07 -12.85
N LEU A 25 4.43 29.27 -13.34
CA LEU A 25 3.62 30.49 -13.28
C LEU A 25 2.51 30.54 -14.34
N HIS A 26 2.61 29.68 -15.37
CA HIS A 26 1.61 29.66 -16.43
C HIS A 26 0.30 29.02 -15.93
N THR A 27 -0.84 29.58 -16.38
CA THR A 27 -2.15 28.97 -16.15
C THR A 27 -2.28 27.64 -16.90
N PRO A 28 -3.19 26.75 -16.51
CA PRO A 28 -3.40 25.46 -17.17
C PRO A 28 -3.61 25.58 -18.67
N ASP A 29 -4.43 26.53 -19.12
CA ASP A 29 -4.68 26.76 -20.55
C ASP A 29 -3.39 27.11 -21.30
N ARG A 30 -2.56 27.97 -20.69
CA ARG A 30 -1.28 28.35 -21.29
C ARG A 30 -0.31 27.15 -21.34
N VAL A 31 -0.32 26.28 -20.35
CA VAL A 31 0.47 25.03 -20.35
C VAL A 31 0.02 24.12 -21.49
N ILE A 32 -1.31 23.94 -21.67
CA ILE A 32 -1.87 23.14 -22.76
C ILE A 32 -1.45 23.70 -24.11
N ASP A 33 -1.55 25.03 -24.31
CA ASP A 33 -1.15 25.68 -25.55
C ASP A 33 0.33 25.49 -25.88
N LEU A 34 1.20 25.64 -24.87
CA LEU A 34 2.65 25.45 -25.05
C LEU A 34 2.99 23.99 -25.38
N CYS A 35 2.38 23.04 -24.69
CA CYS A 35 2.55 21.61 -24.98
C CYS A 35 2.08 21.29 -26.42
N LYS A 36 0.93 21.83 -26.84
CA LYS A 36 0.41 21.65 -28.20
C LYS A 36 1.37 22.19 -29.26
N GLN A 37 1.95 23.38 -29.04
CA GLN A 37 2.96 23.94 -29.92
C GLN A 37 4.22 23.10 -30.04
N ALA A 38 4.60 22.42 -28.93
CA ALA A 38 5.72 21.50 -28.87
C ALA A 38 5.40 20.07 -29.35
N GLY A 39 4.17 19.81 -29.81
CA GLY A 39 3.73 18.46 -30.22
C GLY A 39 3.51 17.49 -29.05
N ILE A 40 3.45 17.98 -27.81
CA ILE A 40 3.25 17.18 -26.60
C ILE A 40 1.75 17.05 -26.31
N ARG A 41 1.29 15.81 -26.15
CA ARG A 41 -0.09 15.52 -25.76
C ARG A 41 -0.30 15.81 -24.27
N THR A 42 -1.44 16.41 -23.93
CA THR A 42 -1.81 16.69 -22.54
C THR A 42 -3.16 16.08 -22.17
N VAL A 43 -3.33 15.80 -20.88
CA VAL A 43 -4.60 15.39 -20.28
C VAL A 43 -4.89 16.33 -19.10
N PRO A 44 -6.08 16.96 -19.03
CA PRO A 44 -6.45 17.88 -17.94
C PRO A 44 -6.93 17.10 -16.70
N THR A 45 -6.03 16.34 -16.07
CA THR A 45 -6.34 15.44 -14.96
C THR A 45 -6.77 16.14 -13.67
N GLY A 46 -6.43 17.43 -13.54
CA GLY A 46 -6.74 18.24 -12.34
C GLY A 46 -6.86 19.72 -12.66
N ILE A 47 -7.53 20.09 -13.73
CA ILE A 47 -7.58 21.48 -14.22
C ILE A 47 -8.17 22.45 -13.19
N ASP A 48 -9.19 22.01 -12.43
CA ASP A 48 -9.81 22.80 -11.34
C ASP A 48 -8.83 23.06 -10.18
N HIS A 49 -7.74 22.28 -10.11
CA HIS A 49 -6.66 22.43 -9.15
C HIS A 49 -5.38 23.00 -9.76
N GLY A 50 -5.43 23.40 -11.02
CA GLY A 50 -4.31 23.99 -11.72
C GLY A 50 -3.31 22.98 -12.30
N THR A 51 -3.66 21.68 -12.39
CA THR A 51 -2.74 20.61 -12.84
C THR A 51 -3.12 20.12 -14.25
N VAL A 52 -2.09 19.98 -15.09
CA VAL A 52 -2.15 19.38 -16.43
C VAL A 52 -1.09 18.28 -16.50
N THR A 53 -1.47 17.09 -16.96
CA THR A 53 -0.51 16.00 -17.19
C THR A 53 -0.03 16.05 -18.64
N ALA A 54 1.28 16.25 -18.82
CA ALA A 54 1.96 16.13 -20.10
C ALA A 54 2.40 14.67 -20.31
N ILE A 55 2.13 14.13 -21.52
CA ILE A 55 2.47 12.75 -21.88
C ILE A 55 3.69 12.79 -22.78
N LEU A 56 4.78 12.25 -22.31
CA LEU A 56 6.06 12.11 -23.01
C LEU A 56 6.27 10.66 -23.47
N GLU A 57 7.28 10.42 -24.30
CA GLU A 57 7.62 9.06 -24.77
C GLU A 57 8.00 8.12 -23.59
N ASP A 58 8.73 8.67 -22.61
CA ASP A 58 9.26 7.90 -21.47
C ASP A 58 8.40 8.00 -20.19
N GLY A 59 7.18 8.58 -20.27
CA GLY A 59 6.32 8.71 -19.10
C GLY A 59 5.44 9.94 -19.09
N THR A 60 4.99 10.29 -17.90
CA THR A 60 4.11 11.44 -17.68
C THR A 60 4.74 12.45 -16.72
N VAL A 61 4.47 13.72 -16.93
CA VAL A 61 4.89 14.81 -16.04
C VAL A 61 3.66 15.61 -15.65
N GLU A 62 3.44 15.79 -14.35
CA GLU A 62 2.40 16.67 -13.85
C GLU A 62 2.93 18.10 -13.76
N VAL A 63 2.27 19.01 -14.47
CA VAL A 63 2.60 20.43 -14.48
C VAL A 63 1.51 21.19 -13.72
N THR A 64 1.83 21.71 -12.55
CA THR A 64 0.89 22.43 -11.69
C THR A 64 1.18 23.92 -11.69
N THR A 65 0.18 24.75 -11.95
CA THR A 65 0.26 26.21 -11.79
C THR A 65 0.49 26.55 -10.33
N LEU A 66 1.41 27.49 -10.04
CA LEU A 66 1.62 27.99 -8.68
C LEU A 66 0.28 28.47 -8.10
N ARG A 67 0.00 28.08 -6.86
CA ARG A 67 -1.26 28.41 -6.20
C ARG A 67 -1.09 28.68 -4.71
N HIS A 68 -2.01 29.41 -4.14
CA HIS A 68 -2.26 29.47 -2.71
C HIS A 68 -3.68 29.01 -2.40
N ASP A 69 -3.87 28.40 -1.25
CA ASP A 69 -5.18 27.92 -0.83
C ASP A 69 -5.93 29.09 -0.16
N VAL A 70 -7.05 29.50 -0.74
CA VAL A 70 -7.88 30.65 -0.24
C VAL A 70 -8.78 30.19 0.90
N SER A 71 -9.30 28.97 0.80
CA SER A 71 -10.06 28.32 1.86
C SER A 71 -9.90 26.81 1.73
N THR A 72 -9.72 26.11 2.83
CA THR A 72 -9.61 24.67 2.87
C THR A 72 -10.78 24.11 3.66
N ASP A 73 -11.59 23.27 2.99
CA ASP A 73 -12.62 22.45 3.63
C ASP A 73 -12.20 20.97 3.48
N GLY A 74 -11.14 20.63 4.17
CA GLY A 74 -10.55 19.29 4.29
C GLY A 74 -10.20 18.57 2.97
N ARG A 75 -10.94 18.74 1.89
CA ARG A 75 -10.75 18.09 0.59
C ARG A 75 -10.80 19.04 -0.60
N ARG A 76 -11.52 20.15 -0.48
CA ARG A 76 -11.68 21.13 -1.56
C ARG A 76 -11.05 22.43 -1.12
N ALA A 77 -9.87 22.74 -1.64
CA ALA A 77 -9.32 24.07 -1.58
C ALA A 77 -9.90 24.89 -2.73
N THR A 78 -10.50 26.02 -2.43
CA THR A 78 -10.67 27.06 -3.45
C THR A 78 -9.29 27.61 -3.72
N VAL A 79 -8.73 27.29 -4.88
CA VAL A 79 -7.38 27.69 -5.24
C VAL A 79 -7.40 29.04 -5.94
N SER A 80 -6.45 29.90 -5.61
CA SER A 80 -6.11 31.08 -6.40
C SER A 80 -4.67 30.93 -6.88
N PHE A 81 -4.42 31.32 -8.11
CA PHE A 81 -3.07 31.19 -8.68
C PHE A 81 -2.12 32.19 -8.01
N ALA A 82 -1.02 31.66 -7.50
CA ALA A 82 0.03 32.43 -6.84
C ALA A 82 0.96 33.07 -7.91
N LYS A 83 1.52 34.20 -7.55
CA LYS A 83 2.49 34.91 -8.40
C LYS A 83 3.95 34.63 -7.97
N GLU A 84 4.13 34.16 -6.75
CA GLU A 84 5.45 33.95 -6.18
C GLU A 84 5.64 32.46 -5.79
N TRP A 85 6.84 31.98 -6.00
CA TRP A 85 7.25 30.61 -5.66
C TRP A 85 7.16 30.32 -4.16
N ARG A 86 7.43 31.35 -3.32
CA ARG A 86 7.34 31.23 -1.87
C ARG A 86 5.90 30.99 -1.39
N GLU A 87 4.89 31.55 -2.06
CA GLU A 87 3.47 31.33 -1.75
C GLU A 87 3.06 29.88 -2.01
N ASP A 88 3.48 29.31 -3.17
CA ASP A 88 3.21 27.89 -3.46
C ASP A 88 3.97 26.97 -2.50
N ALA A 89 5.19 27.31 -2.12
CA ALA A 89 5.96 26.56 -1.15
C ALA A 89 5.27 26.57 0.24
N ALA A 90 4.74 27.73 0.67
CA ALA A 90 4.12 27.90 1.98
C ALA A 90 2.88 27.02 2.20
N ARG A 91 2.13 26.67 1.15
CA ARG A 91 0.93 25.79 1.27
C ARG A 91 1.27 24.30 1.37
N ARG A 92 2.52 23.89 1.12
CA ARG A 92 2.94 22.48 1.17
C ARG A 92 2.98 22.00 2.62
N ASP A 93 2.98 20.70 2.81
CA ASP A 93 2.94 20.08 4.13
C ASP A 93 4.27 20.20 4.89
N PHE A 94 5.35 19.72 4.31
CA PHE A 94 6.66 19.64 4.97
C PHE A 94 7.73 20.41 4.21
N THR A 95 8.71 20.94 4.94
CA THR A 95 9.85 21.70 4.38
C THR A 95 10.58 20.90 3.31
N ILE A 96 10.82 19.61 3.54
CA ILE A 96 11.49 18.69 2.60
C ILE A 96 10.70 18.46 1.30
N ASN A 97 9.42 18.78 1.26
CA ASN A 97 8.55 18.69 0.09
C ASN A 97 8.36 20.03 -0.63
N ALA A 98 8.98 21.10 -0.12
CA ALA A 98 8.88 22.46 -0.66
C ALA A 98 10.18 22.93 -1.32
N LEU A 99 10.94 22.00 -1.85
CA LEU A 99 12.14 22.24 -2.61
C LEU A 99 11.84 22.31 -4.10
N TYR A 100 12.44 23.26 -4.80
CA TYR A 100 12.27 23.46 -6.24
C TYR A 100 13.65 23.42 -6.89
N ALA A 101 13.74 22.81 -8.07
CA ALA A 101 14.96 22.79 -8.86
C ALA A 101 14.73 23.43 -10.24
N HIS A 102 15.64 24.29 -10.66
CA HIS A 102 15.61 24.83 -12.02
C HIS A 102 15.95 23.72 -13.02
N PRO A 103 15.17 23.55 -14.13
CA PRO A 103 15.34 22.40 -15.01
C PRO A 103 16.68 22.38 -15.78
N GLU A 104 17.28 23.53 -16.02
CA GLU A 104 18.53 23.65 -16.79
C GLU A 104 19.76 23.81 -15.90
N THR A 105 19.68 24.72 -14.90
CA THR A 105 20.83 25.02 -14.02
C THR A 105 20.94 24.10 -12.83
N LEU A 106 19.88 23.34 -12.50
CA LEU A 106 19.73 22.49 -11.33
C LEU A 106 19.86 23.25 -10.00
N GLU A 107 19.81 24.58 -10.05
CA GLU A 107 19.82 25.43 -8.87
C GLU A 107 18.58 25.14 -8.00
N ILE A 108 18.82 24.89 -6.71
CA ILE A 108 17.76 24.59 -5.74
C ILE A 108 17.27 25.88 -5.09
N SER A 109 15.98 26.09 -5.12
CA SER A 109 15.29 27.14 -4.37
C SER A 109 14.64 26.52 -3.15
N ASP A 110 15.09 26.96 -1.98
CA ASP A 110 14.57 26.57 -0.67
C ASP A 110 14.10 27.82 0.08
N TYR A 111 12.83 27.86 0.46
CA TYR A 111 12.20 28.99 1.10
C TYR A 111 11.95 28.79 2.61
N PHE A 112 12.08 27.56 3.10
CA PHE A 112 11.66 27.17 4.46
C PHE A 112 12.68 26.26 5.18
N GLY A 113 13.90 26.14 4.68
CA GLY A 113 14.98 25.34 5.29
C GLY A 113 14.82 23.84 5.06
N GLY A 114 14.22 23.45 3.95
CA GLY A 114 14.01 22.03 3.60
C GLY A 114 15.30 21.28 3.29
N LEU A 115 16.35 21.95 2.80
CA LEU A 115 17.67 21.34 2.58
C LEU A 115 18.33 20.93 3.89
N ASP A 116 18.30 21.83 4.88
CA ASP A 116 18.87 21.54 6.21
C ASP A 116 18.08 20.43 6.90
N ASP A 117 16.74 20.47 6.84
CA ASP A 117 15.87 19.43 7.38
C ASP A 117 16.09 18.07 6.68
N LEU A 118 16.31 18.07 5.37
CA LEU A 118 16.60 16.86 4.61
C LEU A 118 17.96 16.26 5.01
N ALA A 119 18.99 17.12 5.17
CA ALA A 119 20.31 16.71 5.64
C ALA A 119 20.28 16.17 7.07
N ALA A 120 19.51 16.82 7.96
CA ALA A 120 19.25 16.37 9.33
C ALA A 120 18.29 15.20 9.45
N ARG A 121 17.65 14.80 8.34
CA ARG A 121 16.60 13.76 8.30
C ARG A 121 15.44 14.09 9.26
N THR A 122 15.04 15.34 9.28
CA THR A 122 13.93 15.85 10.10
C THR A 122 12.71 16.11 9.23
N VAL A 123 11.54 15.64 9.67
CA VAL A 123 10.26 15.92 9.01
C VAL A 123 9.55 17.02 9.78
N ARG A 124 9.60 18.24 9.26
CA ARG A 124 9.04 19.43 9.90
C ARG A 124 7.95 20.06 9.05
N PHE A 125 6.84 20.46 9.69
CA PHE A 125 5.79 21.23 9.03
C PHE A 125 6.29 22.62 8.62
N ILE A 126 5.73 23.16 7.54
CA ILE A 126 5.95 24.54 7.14
C ILE A 126 5.00 25.42 7.97
N GLY A 127 5.56 26.29 8.81
CA GLY A 127 4.79 27.13 9.74
C GLY A 127 4.31 26.37 10.98
N ASP A 128 3.16 26.75 11.53
CA ASP A 128 2.60 26.11 12.72
C ASP A 128 1.98 24.75 12.40
N ALA A 129 2.41 23.71 13.11
CA ALA A 129 1.98 22.33 12.86
C ALA A 129 0.46 22.13 13.06
N ARG A 130 -0.13 22.78 14.07
CA ARG A 130 -1.56 22.66 14.37
C ARG A 130 -2.41 23.33 13.30
N GLU A 131 -2.00 24.50 12.82
CA GLU A 131 -2.66 25.20 11.72
C GLU A 131 -2.59 24.34 10.44
N ARG A 132 -1.42 23.80 10.13
CA ARG A 132 -1.23 22.93 8.96
C ARG A 132 -2.07 21.65 9.01
N ILE A 133 -2.21 21.03 10.17
CA ILE A 133 -3.08 19.87 10.37
C ILE A 133 -4.55 20.27 10.28
N ALA A 134 -4.95 21.45 10.79
CA ALA A 134 -6.33 21.92 10.70
C ALA A 134 -6.81 22.16 9.26
N GLU A 135 -5.91 22.53 8.34
CA GLU A 135 -6.22 22.67 6.92
C GLU A 135 -6.51 21.33 6.22
N ASP A 136 -5.76 20.27 6.56
CA ASP A 136 -5.98 18.91 6.09
C ASP A 136 -5.48 17.91 7.16
N HIS A 137 -6.41 17.35 7.89
CA HIS A 137 -6.12 16.39 8.97
C HIS A 137 -5.38 15.13 8.49
N LEU A 138 -5.38 14.82 7.19
CA LEU A 138 -4.60 13.70 6.63
C LEU A 138 -3.09 13.92 6.82
N ARG A 139 -2.65 15.16 6.99
CA ARG A 139 -1.25 15.50 7.26
C ARG A 139 -0.70 14.83 8.51
N ILE A 140 -1.56 14.43 9.46
CA ILE A 140 -1.17 13.58 10.61
C ILE A 140 -0.59 12.24 10.10
N LEU A 141 -1.32 11.52 9.27
CA LEU A 141 -0.85 10.23 8.74
C LEU A 141 0.35 10.40 7.80
N ARG A 142 0.33 11.46 7.00
CA ARG A 142 1.46 11.82 6.14
C ARG A 142 2.72 12.09 6.96
N TYR A 143 2.62 12.81 8.09
CA TYR A 143 3.75 13.05 8.99
C TYR A 143 4.40 11.73 9.42
N TYR A 144 3.63 10.80 9.94
CA TYR A 144 4.17 9.49 10.36
C TYR A 144 4.75 8.70 9.19
N ARG A 145 4.11 8.72 8.02
CA ARG A 145 4.67 8.05 6.84
C ARG A 145 6.00 8.67 6.38
N PHE A 146 6.08 9.99 6.35
CA PHE A 146 7.34 10.67 6.02
C PHE A 146 8.40 10.45 7.08
N GLN A 147 8.02 10.46 8.36
CA GLN A 147 8.91 10.15 9.46
C GLN A 147 9.49 8.73 9.35
N ALA A 148 8.67 7.73 9.01
CA ALA A 148 9.12 6.37 8.77
C ALA A 148 10.07 6.24 7.57
N ARG A 149 9.88 7.06 6.55
CA ARG A 149 10.68 6.99 5.31
C ARG A 149 11.99 7.77 5.40
N PHE A 150 11.99 8.94 6.01
CA PHE A 150 13.10 9.89 5.95
C PHE A 150 13.65 10.28 7.32
N GLY A 151 12.83 10.18 8.37
CA GLY A 151 13.16 10.75 9.67
C GLY A 151 14.20 9.93 10.43
N ALA A 152 15.19 10.62 11.00
CA ALA A 152 16.07 10.08 12.03
C ALA A 152 15.76 10.76 13.36
N GLU A 153 15.54 12.06 13.35
CA GLU A 153 15.16 12.83 14.52
C GLU A 153 13.68 13.23 14.47
N LEU A 154 13.08 13.36 15.62
CA LEU A 154 11.68 13.70 15.77
C LEU A 154 11.53 15.17 16.07
N ASP A 155 10.69 15.83 15.33
CA ASP A 155 10.14 17.12 15.70
C ASP A 155 9.03 16.90 16.75
N SER A 156 9.35 17.15 18.02
CA SER A 156 8.41 16.97 19.15
C SER A 156 7.17 17.85 19.02
N VAL A 157 7.30 19.06 18.45
CA VAL A 157 6.19 19.98 18.25
C VAL A 157 5.21 19.42 17.21
N ALA A 158 5.74 18.89 16.10
CA ALA A 158 4.94 18.24 15.08
C ALA A 158 4.22 17.00 15.63
N GLU A 159 4.92 16.18 16.43
CA GLU A 159 4.35 14.97 17.00
C GLU A 159 3.26 15.26 18.03
N ASP A 160 3.45 16.25 18.91
CA ASP A 160 2.45 16.69 19.88
C ASP A 160 1.21 17.23 19.16
N ALA A 161 1.38 18.04 18.11
CA ALA A 161 0.27 18.52 17.29
C ALA A 161 -0.51 17.35 16.62
N CYS A 162 0.19 16.34 16.11
CA CYS A 162 -0.44 15.13 15.54
C CYS A 162 -1.23 14.34 16.59
N SER A 163 -0.70 14.21 17.81
CA SER A 163 -1.36 13.53 18.93
C SER A 163 -2.62 14.28 19.39
N ASP A 164 -2.51 15.57 19.61
CA ASP A 164 -3.61 16.43 20.08
C ASP A 164 -4.79 16.44 19.10
N LEU A 165 -4.49 16.40 17.80
CA LEU A 165 -5.50 16.47 16.75
C LEU A 165 -5.87 15.10 16.17
N ALA A 166 -5.38 13.99 16.72
CA ALA A 166 -5.60 12.64 16.19
C ALA A 166 -7.09 12.30 16.01
N ALA A 167 -7.96 12.75 16.93
CA ALA A 167 -9.40 12.49 16.88
C ALA A 167 -10.08 13.00 15.60
N THR A 168 -9.52 14.03 14.96
CA THR A 168 -10.04 14.61 13.71
C THR A 168 -9.93 13.66 12.51
N LEU A 169 -9.07 12.65 12.55
CA LEU A 169 -8.95 11.59 11.54
C LEU A 169 -10.28 10.86 11.32
N LYS A 170 -11.20 10.86 12.29
CA LYS A 170 -12.53 10.23 12.16
C LYS A 170 -13.38 10.88 11.07
N GLY A 171 -13.18 12.16 10.80
CA GLY A 171 -13.92 12.92 9.78
C GLY A 171 -13.42 12.73 8.34
N LEU A 172 -12.26 12.09 8.15
CA LEU A 172 -11.66 11.95 6.83
C LEU A 172 -12.29 10.84 6.00
N SER A 173 -12.14 10.96 4.67
CA SER A 173 -12.41 9.89 3.71
C SER A 173 -11.61 8.65 4.09
N ARG A 174 -12.30 7.52 4.21
CA ARG A 174 -11.70 6.25 4.61
C ARG A 174 -10.70 5.74 3.61
N GLU A 175 -10.92 6.02 2.32
CA GLU A 175 -10.00 5.68 1.24
C GLU A 175 -8.67 6.43 1.39
N ARG A 176 -8.70 7.74 1.71
CA ARG A 176 -7.48 8.53 1.96
C ARG A 176 -6.71 8.01 3.17
N VAL A 177 -7.43 7.68 4.26
CA VAL A 177 -6.83 7.09 5.47
C VAL A 177 -6.18 5.74 5.15
N ALA A 178 -6.88 4.88 4.40
CA ALA A 178 -6.37 3.56 4.00
C ALA A 178 -5.12 3.70 3.12
N ASP A 179 -5.12 4.61 2.15
CA ASP A 179 -3.99 4.83 1.25
C ASP A 179 -2.72 5.23 2.03
N GLU A 180 -2.81 6.22 2.93
CA GLU A 180 -1.67 6.62 3.76
C GLU A 180 -1.19 5.50 4.70
N LEU A 181 -2.12 4.75 5.31
CA LEU A 181 -1.78 3.61 6.17
C LEU A 181 -1.08 2.50 5.37
N LEU A 182 -1.60 2.13 4.21
CA LEU A 182 -1.00 1.09 3.37
C LEU A 182 0.35 1.52 2.82
N ARG A 183 0.52 2.80 2.43
CA ARG A 183 1.82 3.35 2.03
C ARG A 183 2.84 3.32 3.17
N LEU A 184 2.41 3.60 4.39
CA LEU A 184 3.28 3.46 5.58
C LEU A 184 3.70 2.00 5.76
N LEU A 185 2.75 1.06 5.72
CA LEU A 185 3.01 -0.36 5.93
C LEU A 185 3.86 -1.00 4.81
N ALA A 186 3.87 -0.41 3.60
CA ALA A 186 4.71 -0.85 2.48
C ALA A 186 6.19 -0.45 2.63
N LEU A 187 6.54 0.45 3.55
CA LEU A 187 7.93 0.85 3.78
C LEU A 187 8.79 -0.32 4.28
N PRO A 188 10.10 -0.32 4.07
CA PRO A 188 10.99 -1.40 4.50
C PRO A 188 10.80 -1.79 5.97
N ASP A 189 10.89 -0.85 6.89
CA ASP A 189 10.61 -1.06 8.32
C ASP A 189 9.78 0.08 8.91
N PRO A 190 8.44 -0.06 9.02
CA PRO A 190 7.56 0.91 9.66
C PRO A 190 7.38 0.69 11.18
N CYS A 191 8.00 -0.35 11.80
CA CYS A 191 7.69 -0.79 13.16
C CYS A 191 7.81 0.31 14.21
N ALA A 192 8.93 1.04 14.21
CA ALA A 192 9.15 2.10 15.19
C ALA A 192 8.08 3.20 15.09
N THR A 193 7.72 3.56 13.87
CA THR A 193 6.67 4.57 13.62
C THR A 193 5.29 4.06 14.02
N VAL A 194 4.94 2.82 13.70
CA VAL A 194 3.65 2.20 14.08
C VAL A 194 3.52 2.12 15.61
N GLU A 195 4.59 1.73 16.31
CA GLU A 195 4.63 1.71 17.78
C GLU A 195 4.43 3.12 18.36
N ARG A 196 5.03 4.12 17.74
CA ARG A 196 4.87 5.51 18.12
C ARG A 196 3.46 6.02 17.88
N MET A 197 2.85 5.74 16.73
CA MET A 197 1.45 6.05 16.46
C MET A 197 0.50 5.41 17.49
N LEU A 198 0.82 4.19 17.95
CA LEU A 198 0.05 3.51 18.98
C LEU A 198 0.21 4.23 20.33
N SER A 199 1.43 4.56 20.74
CA SER A 199 1.73 5.22 22.01
C SER A 199 1.19 6.65 22.09
N ARG A 200 1.11 7.34 20.95
CA ARG A 200 0.57 8.70 20.80
C ARG A 200 -0.93 8.75 20.52
N ALA A 201 -1.63 7.62 20.66
CA ALA A 201 -3.07 7.49 20.46
C ALA A 201 -3.59 7.89 19.06
N VAL A 202 -2.70 7.93 18.05
CA VAL A 202 -3.07 8.18 16.66
C VAL A 202 -3.60 6.91 15.98
N LEU A 203 -2.86 5.79 16.11
CA LEU A 203 -3.24 4.53 15.49
C LEU A 203 -4.62 4.02 15.95
N PRO A 204 -5.00 4.08 17.26
CA PRO A 204 -6.31 3.62 17.71
C PRO A 204 -7.50 4.38 17.12
N VAL A 205 -7.30 5.60 16.60
CA VAL A 205 -8.38 6.35 15.93
C VAL A 205 -8.79 5.72 14.60
N ILE A 206 -7.83 5.13 13.88
CA ILE A 206 -8.05 4.54 12.55
C ILE A 206 -8.12 3.02 12.60
N LEU A 207 -7.41 2.40 13.54
CA LEU A 207 -7.27 0.94 13.71
C LEU A 207 -7.38 0.56 15.20
N PRO A 208 -8.55 0.69 15.82
CA PRO A 208 -8.77 0.46 17.25
C PRO A 208 -8.52 -0.99 17.70
N GLU A 209 -8.49 -1.92 16.77
CA GLU A 209 -8.23 -3.34 17.02
C GLU A 209 -6.75 -3.63 17.36
N THR A 210 -5.85 -2.71 17.00
CA THR A 210 -4.41 -2.90 17.15
C THR A 210 -3.99 -2.74 18.62
N LYS A 211 -3.21 -3.71 19.09
CA LYS A 211 -2.59 -3.72 20.42
C LYS A 211 -1.06 -3.81 20.30
N ARG A 212 -0.32 -3.60 21.40
CA ARG A 212 1.14 -3.74 21.41
C ARG A 212 1.62 -5.12 20.94
N THR A 213 0.86 -6.17 21.26
CA THR A 213 1.17 -7.53 20.80
C THR A 213 1.13 -7.66 19.28
N HIS A 214 0.24 -6.92 18.61
CA HIS A 214 0.15 -6.91 17.16
C HIS A 214 1.31 -6.13 16.52
N VAL A 215 1.82 -5.08 17.17
CA VAL A 215 3.05 -4.41 16.72
C VAL A 215 4.26 -5.32 16.83
N ALA A 216 4.34 -6.15 17.89
CA ALA A 216 5.37 -7.18 18.00
C ALA A 216 5.24 -8.24 16.89
N ALA A 217 4.02 -8.66 16.56
CA ALA A 217 3.76 -9.57 15.44
C ALA A 217 4.17 -8.97 14.09
N LEU A 218 3.93 -7.67 13.87
CA LEU A 218 4.42 -6.97 12.68
C LEU A 218 5.95 -7.02 12.59
N ARG A 219 6.66 -6.81 13.70
CA ARG A 219 8.13 -6.87 13.73
C ARG A 219 8.63 -8.25 13.33
N GLN A 220 8.06 -9.30 13.93
CA GLN A 220 8.38 -10.69 13.58
C GLN A 220 8.12 -10.98 12.11
N LEU A 221 6.99 -10.52 11.59
CA LEU A 221 6.66 -10.68 10.17
C LEU A 221 7.71 -10.03 9.26
N ILE A 222 8.17 -8.81 9.58
CA ILE A 222 9.20 -8.11 8.79
C ILE A 222 10.53 -8.89 8.82
N GLU A 223 10.88 -9.46 9.97
CA GLU A 223 12.05 -10.33 10.08
C GLU A 223 11.90 -11.60 9.20
N HIS A 224 10.71 -12.22 9.18
CA HIS A 224 10.43 -13.37 8.30
C HIS A 224 10.50 -12.99 6.82
N GLU A 225 9.91 -11.85 6.42
CA GLU A 225 10.01 -11.32 5.06
C GLU A 225 11.48 -11.13 4.64
N ALA A 226 12.29 -10.50 5.49
CA ALA A 226 13.70 -10.26 5.22
C ALA A 226 14.51 -11.56 5.11
N ASN A 227 14.34 -12.49 6.05
CA ASN A 227 15.03 -13.76 6.10
C ASN A 227 14.70 -14.66 4.90
N GLN A 228 13.48 -14.55 4.39
CA GLN A 228 13.01 -15.33 3.26
C GLN A 228 13.10 -14.58 1.92
N LYS A 229 13.61 -13.33 1.93
CA LYS A 229 13.73 -12.44 0.75
C LYS A 229 12.41 -12.18 0.05
N VAL A 230 11.33 -12.12 0.82
CA VAL A 230 10.00 -11.77 0.32
C VAL A 230 9.81 -10.27 0.43
N ALA A 231 9.34 -9.63 -0.64
CA ALA A 231 9.11 -8.21 -0.67
C ALA A 231 8.05 -7.77 0.38
N PRO A 232 8.20 -6.56 0.94
CA PRO A 232 7.18 -5.95 1.79
C PRO A 232 5.81 -5.93 1.14
N ASP A 233 4.77 -6.26 1.91
CA ASP A 233 3.39 -6.18 1.44
C ASP A 233 2.48 -5.55 2.49
N ALA A 234 1.80 -4.46 2.11
CA ALA A 234 0.98 -3.67 3.02
C ALA A 234 -0.23 -4.42 3.59
N ILE A 235 -0.88 -5.29 2.80
CA ILE A 235 -2.07 -6.05 3.25
C ILE A 235 -1.67 -7.17 4.21
N ARG A 236 -0.58 -7.88 3.93
CA ARG A 236 -0.01 -8.88 4.84
C ARG A 236 0.39 -8.24 6.17
N ARG A 237 1.05 -7.07 6.12
CA ARG A 237 1.46 -6.32 7.31
C ARG A 237 0.27 -5.71 8.07
N LEU A 238 -0.80 -5.30 7.37
CA LEU A 238 -2.06 -4.92 8.00
C LEU A 238 -2.67 -6.11 8.76
N ALA A 239 -2.63 -7.33 8.19
CA ALA A 239 -3.10 -8.54 8.88
C ALA A 239 -2.30 -8.88 10.15
N ALA A 240 -1.00 -8.51 10.22
CA ALA A 240 -0.21 -8.66 11.44
C ALA A 240 -0.65 -7.69 12.55
N LEU A 241 -1.18 -6.51 12.18
CA LEU A 241 -1.70 -5.51 13.13
C LEU A 241 -3.10 -5.81 13.66
N LEU A 242 -3.73 -6.88 13.19
CA LEU A 242 -5.08 -7.28 13.59
C LEU A 242 -5.08 -8.62 14.33
N PRO A 243 -6.06 -8.87 15.21
CA PRO A 243 -6.30 -10.20 15.71
C PRO A 243 -6.57 -11.17 14.54
N PRO A 244 -6.18 -12.45 14.64
CA PRO A 244 -6.42 -13.46 13.61
C PRO A 244 -7.90 -13.90 13.61
N SER A 245 -8.78 -12.99 13.18
CA SER A 245 -10.22 -13.18 13.04
C SER A 245 -10.69 -12.67 11.67
N PRO A 246 -11.26 -13.55 10.83
CA PRO A 246 -11.84 -13.17 9.54
C PRO A 246 -12.92 -12.09 9.66
N GLU A 247 -13.72 -12.12 10.72
CA GLU A 247 -14.79 -11.15 10.98
C GLU A 247 -14.20 -9.76 11.21
N VAL A 248 -13.19 -9.65 12.08
CA VAL A 248 -12.49 -8.39 12.33
C VAL A 248 -11.83 -7.87 11.06
N ALA A 249 -11.18 -8.75 10.30
CA ALA A 249 -10.56 -8.38 9.01
C ALA A 249 -11.59 -7.86 8.00
N GLN A 250 -12.77 -8.45 7.96
CA GLN A 250 -13.86 -8.02 7.11
C GLN A 250 -14.38 -6.63 7.50
N ASP A 251 -14.58 -6.39 8.81
CA ASP A 251 -15.04 -5.10 9.34
C ASP A 251 -14.01 -4.00 9.08
N VAL A 252 -12.72 -4.29 9.31
CA VAL A 252 -11.63 -3.36 9.01
C VAL A 252 -11.56 -3.05 7.52
N ALA A 253 -11.64 -4.08 6.65
CA ALA A 253 -11.62 -3.89 5.20
C ALA A 253 -12.81 -3.05 4.71
N ALA A 254 -14.01 -3.24 5.29
CA ALA A 254 -15.19 -2.45 4.99
C ALA A 254 -15.03 -1.00 5.47
N ARG A 255 -14.58 -0.80 6.71
CA ARG A 255 -14.34 0.52 7.31
C ARG A 255 -13.29 1.32 6.53
N LEU A 256 -12.21 0.68 6.10
CA LEU A 256 -11.14 1.30 5.30
C LEU A 256 -11.47 1.37 3.80
N ARG A 257 -12.63 0.83 3.38
CA ARG A 257 -13.06 0.79 1.97
C ARG A 257 -12.01 0.17 1.05
N LEU A 258 -11.41 -0.92 1.50
CA LEU A 258 -10.43 -1.66 0.70
C LEU A 258 -11.10 -2.25 -0.56
N SER A 259 -10.33 -2.38 -1.65
CA SER A 259 -10.79 -3.04 -2.86
C SER A 259 -11.20 -4.49 -2.61
N LYS A 260 -12.01 -5.07 -3.49
CA LYS A 260 -12.44 -6.48 -3.38
C LYS A 260 -11.24 -7.44 -3.24
N ALA A 261 -10.18 -7.22 -4.01
CA ALA A 261 -8.98 -8.04 -3.96
C ALA A 261 -8.23 -7.90 -2.63
N GLN A 262 -8.04 -6.67 -2.15
CA GLN A 262 -7.41 -6.40 -0.86
C GLN A 262 -8.20 -6.98 0.30
N ARG A 263 -9.54 -6.86 0.29
CA ARG A 263 -10.42 -7.46 1.30
C ARG A 263 -10.28 -8.98 1.33
N ALA A 264 -10.38 -9.65 0.17
CA ALA A 264 -10.25 -11.11 0.10
C ALA A 264 -8.90 -11.58 0.65
N ARG A 265 -7.81 -10.87 0.34
CA ARG A 265 -6.48 -11.18 0.82
C ARG A 265 -6.33 -10.95 2.33
N LEU A 266 -6.84 -9.82 2.86
CA LEU A 266 -6.81 -9.53 4.30
C LEU A 266 -7.58 -10.56 5.11
N VAL A 267 -8.78 -10.93 4.66
CA VAL A 267 -9.62 -11.96 5.30
C VAL A 267 -8.90 -13.30 5.29
N SER A 268 -8.38 -13.73 4.12
CA SER A 268 -7.62 -14.96 4.00
C SER A 268 -6.41 -14.98 4.95
N ALA A 269 -5.63 -13.91 4.99
CA ALA A 269 -4.47 -13.81 5.91
C ALA A 269 -4.87 -13.91 7.39
N SER A 270 -6.08 -13.46 7.73
CA SER A 270 -6.61 -13.50 9.10
C SER A 270 -7.20 -14.88 9.48
N GLU A 271 -7.53 -15.72 8.50
CA GLU A 271 -7.96 -17.12 8.71
C GLU A 271 -6.79 -18.09 8.98
N ARG A 272 -5.55 -17.61 9.00
CA ARG A 272 -4.36 -18.44 9.20
C ARG A 272 -4.47 -19.35 10.43
N ARG A 273 -4.09 -20.63 10.27
CA ARG A 273 -4.11 -21.64 11.29
C ARG A 273 -2.74 -22.32 11.39
N GLY A 274 -2.38 -22.81 12.55
CA GLY A 274 -1.09 -23.51 12.73
C GLY A 274 -0.88 -24.69 11.78
N GLU A 275 -1.96 -25.36 11.36
CA GLU A 275 -1.94 -26.46 10.40
C GLU A 275 -1.56 -26.04 8.98
N ASP A 276 -1.72 -24.76 8.60
CA ASP A 276 -1.32 -24.24 7.29
C ASP A 276 0.17 -24.45 7.02
N ALA A 277 0.99 -24.37 8.06
CA ALA A 277 2.45 -24.57 7.98
C ALA A 277 2.85 -26.02 7.67
N ALA A 278 1.99 -27.00 7.97
CA ALA A 278 2.29 -28.41 7.76
C ALA A 278 2.14 -28.86 6.29
N LYS A 279 1.30 -28.16 5.51
CA LYS A 279 1.01 -28.51 4.11
C LYS A 279 0.96 -27.26 3.20
N PRO A 280 2.10 -26.58 2.98
CA PRO A 280 2.15 -25.31 2.26
C PRO A 280 1.62 -25.38 0.82
N GLN A 281 1.96 -26.48 0.11
CA GLN A 281 1.51 -26.70 -1.26
C GLN A 281 0.00 -26.96 -1.35
N ALA A 282 -0.55 -27.72 -0.41
CA ALA A 282 -2.01 -27.92 -0.32
C ALA A 282 -2.74 -26.60 -0.03
N LEU A 283 -2.17 -25.77 0.86
CA LEU A 283 -2.68 -24.42 1.13
C LEU A 283 -2.64 -23.55 -0.13
N ALA A 284 -1.53 -23.58 -0.86
CA ALA A 284 -1.37 -22.81 -2.11
C ALA A 284 -2.31 -23.29 -3.21
N TYR A 285 -2.60 -24.58 -3.27
CA TYR A 285 -3.58 -25.15 -4.20
C TYR A 285 -5.01 -24.69 -3.87
N ALA A 286 -5.36 -24.69 -2.60
CA ALA A 286 -6.71 -24.31 -2.14
C ALA A 286 -7.01 -22.82 -2.25
N LEU A 287 -6.02 -21.95 -2.01
CA LEU A 287 -6.22 -20.50 -1.91
C LEU A 287 -5.61 -19.71 -3.06
N SER A 288 -4.44 -19.99 -3.44
CA SER A 288 -3.48 -19.46 -4.42
C SER A 288 -2.09 -19.30 -3.76
N PRO A 289 -1.00 -19.30 -4.53
CA PRO A 289 0.35 -19.16 -3.97
C PRO A 289 0.53 -17.88 -3.12
N ASN A 290 0.04 -16.74 -3.60
CA ASN A 290 0.20 -15.47 -2.88
C ASN A 290 -0.51 -15.48 -1.50
N PHE A 291 -1.71 -16.04 -1.41
CA PHE A 291 -2.45 -16.12 -0.15
C PHE A 291 -1.79 -17.12 0.82
N ALA A 292 -1.23 -18.20 0.28
CA ALA A 292 -0.47 -19.16 1.08
C ALA A 292 0.81 -18.54 1.65
N VAL A 293 1.57 -17.80 0.83
CA VAL A 293 2.77 -17.08 1.28
C VAL A 293 2.43 -16.11 2.43
N ASP A 294 1.33 -15.36 2.31
CA ASP A 294 0.90 -14.46 3.39
C ASP A 294 0.66 -15.20 4.71
N ARG A 295 -0.09 -16.32 4.67
CA ARG A 295 -0.38 -17.11 5.87
C ARG A 295 0.87 -17.74 6.48
N LEU A 296 1.76 -18.30 5.65
CA LEU A 296 3.01 -18.91 6.08
C LEU A 296 3.93 -17.91 6.78
N LEU A 297 4.14 -16.73 6.18
CA LEU A 297 4.96 -15.67 6.77
C LEU A 297 4.38 -15.16 8.10
N LEU A 298 3.06 -14.98 8.18
CA LEU A 298 2.37 -14.58 9.41
C LEU A 298 2.44 -15.63 10.53
N LEU A 299 2.65 -16.90 10.17
CA LEU A 299 2.87 -18.01 11.12
C LEU A 299 4.35 -18.25 11.44
N GLY A 300 5.28 -17.52 10.78
CA GLY A 300 6.71 -17.77 10.89
C GLY A 300 7.19 -19.05 10.21
N ALA A 301 6.38 -19.59 9.30
CA ALA A 301 6.71 -20.79 8.54
C ALA A 301 7.52 -20.45 7.27
N ASP A 302 8.19 -21.45 6.71
CA ASP A 302 8.98 -21.30 5.48
C ASP A 302 8.08 -21.23 4.25
N SER A 303 8.01 -20.07 3.62
CA SER A 303 7.25 -19.85 2.38
C SER A 303 8.05 -20.21 1.12
N ARG A 304 9.39 -20.36 1.21
CA ARG A 304 10.28 -20.64 0.07
C ARG A 304 10.02 -22.00 -0.55
N VAL A 305 9.33 -22.89 0.14
CA VAL A 305 8.86 -24.16 -0.40
C VAL A 305 7.89 -23.98 -1.58
N LEU A 306 7.37 -22.77 -1.75
CA LEU A 306 6.50 -22.37 -2.87
C LEU A 306 7.27 -21.65 -3.98
N ASP A 307 8.58 -21.39 -3.82
CA ASP A 307 9.40 -20.72 -4.82
C ASP A 307 9.53 -21.60 -6.08
N GLY A 308 9.06 -21.06 -7.19
CA GLY A 308 9.06 -21.81 -8.44
C GLY A 308 8.06 -22.98 -8.51
N TRP A 309 7.30 -23.23 -7.43
CA TRP A 309 6.26 -24.25 -7.44
C TRP A 309 5.12 -23.84 -8.38
N LYS A 310 4.80 -24.74 -9.31
CA LYS A 310 3.72 -24.54 -10.28
C LYS A 310 2.45 -25.18 -9.76
N LEU A 311 1.35 -24.44 -9.80
CA LEU A 311 0.04 -24.94 -9.41
C LEU A 311 -0.32 -26.15 -10.28
N PRO A 312 -0.44 -27.35 -9.70
CA PRO A 312 -0.75 -28.53 -10.48
C PRO A 312 -2.21 -28.52 -10.94
N VAL A 313 -2.47 -29.17 -12.05
CA VAL A 313 -3.82 -29.37 -12.56
C VAL A 313 -4.28 -30.78 -12.15
N PHE A 314 -5.43 -30.88 -11.49
CA PHE A 314 -5.99 -32.19 -11.12
C PHE A 314 -6.28 -33.01 -12.39
N PRO A 315 -5.67 -34.22 -12.56
CA PRO A 315 -5.68 -34.90 -13.86
C PRO A 315 -6.97 -35.68 -14.13
N LEU A 316 -7.83 -35.92 -13.13
CA LEU A 316 -9.08 -36.68 -13.30
C LEU A 316 -10.22 -35.76 -13.76
N LYS A 317 -11.00 -36.20 -14.75
CA LYS A 317 -12.20 -35.53 -15.24
C LYS A 317 -13.43 -36.38 -15.04
N GLY A 318 -14.59 -35.76 -14.86
CA GLY A 318 -15.87 -36.47 -14.65
C GLY A 318 -16.22 -37.49 -15.72
N GLY A 319 -15.89 -37.22 -16.98
CA GLY A 319 -16.10 -38.15 -18.08
C GLY A 319 -15.34 -39.50 -17.94
N GLN A 320 -14.19 -39.49 -17.29
CA GLN A 320 -13.41 -40.71 -17.01
C GLN A 320 -14.09 -41.57 -15.94
N ILE A 321 -14.77 -40.97 -15.00
CA ILE A 321 -15.59 -41.67 -13.96
C ILE A 321 -16.82 -42.26 -14.58
N VAL A 322 -17.52 -41.54 -15.46
CA VAL A 322 -18.69 -42.03 -16.19
C VAL A 322 -18.30 -43.22 -17.08
N ALA A 323 -17.14 -43.16 -17.74
CA ALA A 323 -16.61 -44.26 -18.56
C ALA A 323 -16.32 -45.55 -17.78
N ARG A 324 -16.20 -45.46 -16.43
CA ARG A 324 -16.03 -46.58 -15.49
C ARG A 324 -17.38 -47.10 -14.94
N GLY A 325 -18.54 -46.68 -15.52
CA GLY A 325 -19.84 -47.17 -15.20
C GLY A 325 -20.62 -46.38 -14.11
N VAL A 326 -20.11 -45.27 -13.65
CA VAL A 326 -20.83 -44.39 -12.72
C VAL A 326 -21.85 -43.54 -13.49
N GLY A 327 -23.11 -43.52 -13.06
CA GLY A 327 -24.16 -42.71 -13.68
C GLY A 327 -23.82 -41.20 -13.61
N ALA A 328 -24.03 -40.49 -14.72
CA ALA A 328 -23.82 -39.03 -14.75
C ALA A 328 -24.68 -38.32 -13.68
N GLY A 329 -24.08 -37.48 -12.84
CA GLY A 329 -24.84 -36.78 -11.81
C GLY A 329 -24.01 -36.44 -10.56
N PRO A 330 -24.66 -36.18 -9.42
CA PRO A 330 -24.01 -35.76 -8.18
C PRO A 330 -22.96 -36.74 -7.65
N GLU A 331 -23.10 -38.03 -7.95
CA GLU A 331 -22.16 -39.08 -7.55
C GLU A 331 -20.79 -38.87 -8.17
N VAL A 332 -20.73 -38.49 -9.45
CA VAL A 332 -19.46 -38.16 -10.14
C VAL A 332 -18.72 -37.01 -9.43
N ALA A 333 -19.46 -35.97 -9.03
CA ALA A 333 -18.88 -34.83 -8.31
C ALA A 333 -18.34 -35.26 -6.93
N ARG A 334 -19.06 -36.12 -6.21
CA ARG A 334 -18.66 -36.69 -4.91
C ARG A 334 -17.35 -37.49 -5.03
N ILE A 335 -17.26 -38.33 -6.04
CA ILE A 335 -16.04 -39.13 -6.32
C ILE A 335 -14.87 -38.23 -6.69
N LEU A 336 -15.07 -37.26 -7.59
CA LEU A 336 -14.03 -36.27 -7.95
C LEU A 336 -13.48 -35.58 -6.73
N GLN A 337 -14.32 -35.03 -5.88
CA GLN A 337 -13.91 -34.33 -4.67
C GLN A 337 -13.20 -35.26 -3.67
N ALA A 338 -13.60 -36.51 -3.57
CA ALA A 338 -12.96 -37.46 -2.67
C ALA A 338 -11.53 -37.80 -3.17
N ILE A 339 -11.36 -38.05 -4.46
CA ILE A 339 -10.05 -38.35 -5.05
C ILE A 339 -9.15 -37.14 -5.06
N GLU A 340 -9.68 -35.94 -5.34
CA GLU A 340 -8.92 -34.70 -5.28
C GLU A 340 -8.37 -34.43 -3.87
N ARG A 341 -9.16 -34.68 -2.84
CA ARG A 341 -8.70 -34.58 -1.44
C ARG A 341 -7.55 -35.53 -1.11
N GLU A 342 -7.66 -36.78 -1.54
CA GLU A 342 -6.57 -37.77 -1.36
C GLU A 342 -5.32 -37.39 -2.18
N TRP A 343 -5.50 -36.94 -3.42
CA TRP A 343 -4.45 -36.48 -4.30
C TRP A 343 -3.68 -35.29 -3.69
N ILE A 344 -4.38 -34.32 -3.09
CA ILE A 344 -3.78 -33.22 -2.33
C ILE A 344 -3.06 -33.74 -1.09
N ALA A 345 -3.68 -34.68 -0.35
CA ALA A 345 -3.13 -35.22 0.88
C ALA A 345 -1.83 -36.02 0.65
N GLU A 346 -1.72 -36.69 -0.51
CA GLU A 346 -0.54 -37.43 -0.95
C GLU A 346 0.52 -36.55 -1.64
N GLY A 347 0.32 -35.22 -1.75
CA GLY A 347 1.29 -34.28 -2.30
C GLY A 347 1.32 -34.25 -3.82
N PHE A 348 0.18 -34.37 -4.47
CA PHE A 348 -0.03 -34.22 -5.91
C PHE A 348 0.66 -35.29 -6.75
N PRO A 349 0.40 -36.59 -6.49
CA PRO A 349 0.99 -37.68 -7.27
C PRO A 349 0.56 -37.68 -8.75
N ASP A 350 1.20 -38.50 -9.54
CA ASP A 350 0.99 -38.64 -10.99
C ASP A 350 -0.35 -39.28 -11.35
N ASP A 351 -0.64 -39.31 -12.66
CA ASP A 351 -1.86 -39.86 -13.25
C ASP A 351 -2.07 -41.34 -12.90
N ASN A 352 -0.98 -42.13 -12.77
CA ASN A 352 -1.09 -43.55 -12.42
C ASN A 352 -1.63 -43.74 -11.01
N ARG A 353 -1.15 -42.90 -10.06
CA ARG A 353 -1.67 -42.95 -8.68
C ARG A 353 -3.10 -42.50 -8.62
N VAL A 354 -3.50 -41.48 -9.38
CA VAL A 354 -4.88 -41.00 -9.46
C VAL A 354 -5.82 -42.08 -10.02
N ALA A 355 -5.38 -42.83 -11.03
CA ALA A 355 -6.13 -43.96 -11.55
C ALA A 355 -6.34 -45.06 -10.49
N ALA A 356 -5.30 -45.36 -9.71
CA ALA A 356 -5.39 -46.33 -8.58
C ALA A 356 -6.33 -45.85 -7.47
N LEU A 357 -6.35 -44.54 -7.16
CA LEU A 357 -7.29 -43.95 -6.20
C LEU A 357 -8.75 -44.08 -6.70
N LEU A 358 -8.97 -43.87 -8.00
CA LEU A 358 -10.28 -44.06 -8.62
C LEU A 358 -10.74 -45.51 -8.52
N ASP A 359 -9.87 -46.46 -8.88
CA ASP A 359 -10.19 -47.91 -8.79
C ASP A 359 -10.53 -48.31 -7.32
N ALA A 360 -9.77 -47.82 -6.36
CA ALA A 360 -10.02 -48.06 -4.94
C ALA A 360 -11.38 -47.52 -4.43
N VAL A 361 -11.79 -46.35 -4.94
CA VAL A 361 -13.11 -45.76 -4.60
C VAL A 361 -14.24 -46.52 -5.25
N LEU A 362 -14.11 -46.94 -6.49
CA LEU A 362 -15.12 -47.68 -7.23
C LEU A 362 -15.28 -49.16 -6.76
N SER A 363 -14.26 -49.74 -6.12
CA SER A 363 -14.27 -51.10 -5.60
C SER A 363 -14.89 -51.20 -4.20
N LYS A 364 -15.22 -50.10 -3.56
CA LYS A 364 -15.90 -50.10 -2.26
C LYS A 364 -17.42 -50.36 -2.50
N PRO A 365 -18.01 -51.43 -1.90
CA PRO A 365 -19.41 -51.75 -2.06
C PRO A 365 -20.36 -50.70 -1.49
#